data_3e96df2b77f45810ba12881424a4af55
#
_entry.id   3e96df2b77f45810ba12881424a4af55
#
_cell.length_a   1.000
_cell.length_b   1.000
_cell.length_c   1.000
_cell.angle_alpha   90.00
_cell.angle_beta   90.00
_cell.angle_gamma   90.00
#
_symmetry.space_group_name_H-M   'P 1'
#
loop_
_entity.id
_entity.type
_entity.pdbx_description
1 polymer ?
#
loop_
_entity_poly.entity_id
_entity_poly.type
_entity_poly.pdbx_seq_one_letter_code
_entity_poly.pdbx_strand_id
1 'polypeptide(L)'
;MMILLISNPSGGVYANRTVTRRYLMRIVTLLAVVSLALVLSLARADDTLVKFDRGIGVDPVSNAQGMAATANVVTRNIVRGVQPAQRWVIAELKAEVKDDGRITVDGRGLVFAAGDTIGTALVLTPTGGTAASLNVFATLICENVAPFVERNTNPVPLAANGDFKIDDVLSPPPPPASCATPVLLIRNAPSGIWFAAGIRKFDGAHLAE
;
A
#
# COMPACT_ATOMS: atom_id res chain seq x y z
N MET A 1 -19.05 -89.31 27.79
CA MET A 1 -19.42 -89.22 29.24
C MET A 1 -19.26 -87.79 29.68
N MET A 2 -20.36 -87.11 29.65
CA MET A 2 -20.92 -86.15 30.67
C MET A 2 -20.06 -84.92 31.04
N ILE A 3 -20.27 -83.86 30.39
CA ILE A 3 -20.94 -82.61 30.70
C ILE A 3 -20.82 -82.22 32.17
N LEU A 4 -20.25 -81.06 32.45
CA LEU A 4 -20.79 -80.14 33.38
C LEU A 4 -20.53 -78.67 32.92
N LEU A 5 -21.59 -78.06 32.51
CA LEU A 5 -21.75 -76.59 32.37
C LEU A 5 -21.78 -75.96 33.76
N ILE A 6 -20.96 -75.03 34.03
CA ILE A 6 -21.18 -74.06 35.10
C ILE A 6 -21.24 -72.70 34.46
N SER A 7 -22.43 -72.18 34.28
CA SER A 7 -22.71 -70.82 33.94
C SER A 7 -22.46 -69.94 35.19
N ASN A 8 -21.61 -68.93 35.01
CA ASN A 8 -21.50 -67.89 36.00
C ASN A 8 -22.01 -66.57 35.39
N PRO A 9 -23.16 -66.09 35.78
CA PRO A 9 -23.71 -64.86 35.27
C PRO A 9 -23.41 -63.71 36.25
N SER A 10 -22.30 -63.07 36.12
CA SER A 10 -22.10 -61.69 36.65
C SER A 10 -20.75 -61.10 36.29
N GLY A 11 -20.50 -61.04 34.99
CA GLY A 11 -19.40 -60.22 34.43
C GLY A 11 -19.91 -58.79 34.11
N GLY A 12 -20.17 -58.03 35.13
CA GLY A 12 -20.42 -56.60 34.93
C GLY A 12 -19.22 -55.94 34.30
N VAL A 13 -19.35 -55.53 33.04
CA VAL A 13 -18.36 -54.67 32.35
C VAL A 13 -18.39 -53.32 33.04
N TYR A 14 -17.59 -53.16 34.08
CA TYR A 14 -17.30 -51.84 34.62
C TYR A 14 -16.46 -51.10 33.60
N ALA A 15 -17.09 -50.47 32.62
CA ALA A 15 -16.46 -49.51 31.75
C ALA A 15 -15.83 -48.45 32.63
N ASN A 16 -14.53 -48.34 32.58
CA ASN A 16 -13.73 -47.47 33.46
C ASN A 16 -14.04 -46.00 33.10
N ARG A 17 -15.16 -45.50 33.59
CA ARG A 17 -15.69 -44.12 33.35
C ARG A 17 -14.67 -43.04 33.65
N THR A 18 -13.68 -43.31 34.48
CA THR A 18 -12.65 -42.34 34.86
C THR A 18 -11.59 -42.14 33.75
N VAL A 19 -11.24 -43.17 33.02
CA VAL A 19 -10.26 -43.09 31.93
C VAL A 19 -10.86 -42.34 30.74
N THR A 20 -12.08 -42.64 30.36
CA THR A 20 -12.78 -41.97 29.26
C THR A 20 -12.98 -40.49 29.53
N ARG A 21 -13.30 -40.11 30.77
CA ARG A 21 -13.47 -38.68 31.16
C ARG A 21 -12.15 -37.88 31.08
N ARG A 22 -11.01 -38.51 31.41
CA ARG A 22 -9.68 -37.87 31.28
C ARG A 22 -9.25 -37.69 29.83
N TYR A 23 -9.57 -38.63 28.95
CA TYR A 23 -9.31 -38.51 27.50
C TYR A 23 -10.21 -37.43 26.87
N LEU A 24 -11.48 -37.42 27.19
CA LEU A 24 -12.41 -36.39 26.72
C LEU A 24 -11.98 -34.97 27.15
N MET A 25 -11.60 -34.79 28.42
CA MET A 25 -11.10 -33.48 28.88
C MET A 25 -9.82 -33.05 28.13
N ARG A 26 -8.90 -33.98 27.86
CA ARG A 26 -7.67 -33.66 27.12
C ARG A 26 -7.94 -33.30 25.65
N ILE A 27 -8.90 -33.95 25.02
CA ILE A 27 -9.31 -33.64 23.64
C ILE A 27 -10.00 -32.28 23.60
N VAL A 28 -10.88 -31.98 24.55
CA VAL A 28 -11.59 -30.68 24.61
C VAL A 28 -10.60 -29.54 24.87
N THR A 29 -9.61 -29.72 25.75
CA THR A 29 -8.57 -28.69 25.97
C THR A 29 -7.66 -28.51 24.77
N LEU A 30 -7.28 -29.56 24.06
CA LEU A 30 -6.50 -29.48 22.83
C LEU A 30 -7.27 -28.76 21.71
N LEU A 31 -8.53 -29.08 21.54
CA LEU A 31 -9.40 -28.39 20.57
C LEU A 31 -9.59 -26.92 20.91
N ALA A 32 -9.76 -26.57 22.18
CA ALA A 32 -9.87 -25.19 22.62
C ALA A 32 -8.59 -24.38 22.40
N VAL A 33 -7.41 -24.99 22.64
CA VAL A 33 -6.11 -24.33 22.40
C VAL A 33 -5.87 -24.15 20.91
N VAL A 34 -6.19 -25.13 20.07
CA VAL A 34 -6.06 -25.03 18.61
C VAL A 34 -7.01 -23.99 18.06
N SER A 35 -8.25 -23.94 18.55
CA SER A 35 -9.23 -22.92 18.13
C SER A 35 -8.79 -21.51 18.53
N LEU A 36 -8.24 -21.33 19.74
CA LEU A 36 -7.73 -20.05 20.22
C LEU A 36 -6.50 -19.58 19.42
N ALA A 37 -5.60 -20.51 19.07
CA ALA A 37 -4.43 -20.21 18.23
C ALA A 37 -4.84 -19.83 16.81
N LEU A 38 -5.89 -20.46 16.26
CA LEU A 38 -6.42 -20.14 14.94
C LEU A 38 -7.08 -18.76 14.91
N VAL A 39 -7.80 -18.38 15.95
CA VAL A 39 -8.41 -17.04 16.07
C VAL A 39 -7.36 -15.96 16.26
N LEU A 40 -6.30 -16.22 17.02
CA LEU A 40 -5.19 -15.29 17.18
C LEU A 40 -4.38 -15.09 15.89
N SER A 41 -4.30 -16.08 15.02
CA SER A 41 -3.64 -15.94 13.71
C SER A 41 -4.48 -15.18 12.68
N LEU A 42 -5.81 -15.13 12.86
CA LEU A 42 -6.72 -14.34 12.02
C LEU A 42 -6.86 -12.89 12.49
N ALA A 43 -6.50 -12.60 13.73
CA ALA A 43 -6.48 -11.25 14.30
C ALA A 43 -5.11 -10.58 14.10
N ARG A 44 -4.46 -10.80 12.96
CA ARG A 44 -3.38 -9.91 12.55
C ARG A 44 -4.05 -8.57 12.29
N ALA A 45 -3.86 -7.64 13.21
CA ALA A 45 -4.28 -6.27 13.01
C ALA A 45 -3.68 -5.84 11.66
N ASP A 46 -4.54 -5.34 10.82
CA ASP A 46 -4.22 -4.79 9.52
C ASP A 46 -3.52 -3.45 9.78
N ASP A 47 -2.25 -3.54 10.21
CA ASP A 47 -1.54 -2.40 10.73
C ASP A 47 -1.22 -1.42 9.61
N THR A 48 -1.68 -0.21 9.80
CA THR A 48 -1.36 0.88 8.88
C THR A 48 0.10 1.26 9.07
N LEU A 49 0.88 1.10 8.03
CA LEU A 49 2.28 1.49 7.99
C LEU A 49 2.42 3.02 7.88
N VAL A 50 1.66 3.64 6.97
CA VAL A 50 1.71 5.08 6.73
C VAL A 50 0.42 5.58 6.07
N LYS A 51 0.03 6.80 6.41
CA LYS A 51 -1.06 7.54 5.77
C LYS A 51 -0.54 8.82 5.15
N PHE A 52 -1.16 9.18 4.03
CA PHE A 52 -0.95 10.46 3.37
C PHE A 52 -2.32 11.16 3.28
N ASP A 53 -2.33 12.44 3.60
CA ASP A 53 -3.51 13.29 3.53
C ASP A 53 -3.10 14.61 2.88
N ARG A 54 -3.70 14.92 1.75
CA ARG A 54 -3.29 15.93 0.78
C ARG A 54 -2.09 15.51 -0.07
N GLY A 55 -1.92 16.20 -1.17
CA GLY A 55 -0.80 16.05 -2.10
C GLY A 55 -0.35 17.38 -2.65
N ILE A 56 0.84 17.38 -3.19
CA ILE A 56 1.39 18.49 -3.97
C ILE A 56 1.68 18.01 -5.38
N GLY A 57 1.26 18.81 -6.35
CA GLY A 57 1.65 18.60 -7.74
C GLY A 57 3.11 18.99 -7.96
N VAL A 58 3.70 18.44 -9.02
CA VAL A 58 5.06 18.79 -9.39
C VAL A 58 5.12 20.21 -9.94
N ASP A 59 6.07 21.00 -9.43
CA ASP A 59 6.46 22.29 -10.00
C ASP A 59 7.93 22.18 -10.44
N PRO A 60 8.19 21.90 -11.72
CA PRO A 60 9.54 21.75 -12.23
C PRO A 60 10.26 23.08 -12.19
N VAL A 61 11.51 23.05 -11.77
CA VAL A 61 12.38 24.21 -11.78
C VAL A 61 13.40 24.02 -12.89
N SER A 62 13.44 24.93 -13.86
CA SER A 62 14.40 24.88 -14.94
C SER A 62 15.84 24.97 -14.42
N ASN A 63 16.76 24.32 -15.12
CA ASN A 63 18.19 24.51 -14.84
C ASN A 63 18.60 25.93 -15.23
N ALA A 64 19.09 26.71 -14.26
CA ALA A 64 19.54 28.09 -14.47
C ALA A 64 20.75 28.20 -15.44
N GLN A 65 21.39 27.08 -15.77
CA GLN A 65 22.55 27.05 -16.67
C GLN A 65 22.18 26.70 -18.12
N GLY A 66 20.92 26.39 -18.40
CA GLY A 66 20.45 26.10 -19.75
C GLY A 66 20.08 27.36 -20.49
N MET A 67 20.45 27.45 -21.76
CA MET A 67 19.97 28.47 -22.70
C MET A 67 19.13 27.81 -23.80
N ALA A 68 18.04 28.49 -24.20
CA ALA A 68 17.17 28.03 -25.28
C ALA A 68 16.69 26.57 -25.08
N ALA A 69 16.98 25.69 -26.01
CA ALA A 69 16.54 24.29 -25.97
C ALA A 69 17.04 23.48 -24.76
N THR A 70 18.13 23.90 -24.11
CA THR A 70 18.65 23.24 -22.92
C THR A 70 18.07 23.77 -21.61
N ALA A 71 17.35 24.88 -21.64
CA ALA A 71 16.61 25.41 -20.49
C ALA A 71 15.46 24.49 -20.06
N ASN A 72 15.05 23.57 -20.92
CA ASN A 72 14.00 22.59 -20.65
C ASN A 72 14.49 21.35 -19.88
N VAL A 73 15.78 21.23 -19.61
CA VAL A 73 16.31 20.14 -18.80
C VAL A 73 15.95 20.39 -17.34
N VAL A 74 14.89 19.78 -16.88
CA VAL A 74 14.46 19.83 -15.50
C VAL A 74 15.35 18.89 -14.69
N THR A 75 16.39 19.44 -14.08
CA THR A 75 17.30 18.69 -13.21
C THR A 75 17.00 18.89 -11.72
N ARG A 76 16.03 19.73 -11.39
CA ARG A 76 15.58 19.98 -10.02
C ARG A 76 14.26 19.27 -9.74
N ASN A 77 13.92 19.11 -8.48
CA ASN A 77 12.78 18.34 -8.01
C ASN A 77 12.86 16.82 -8.30
N ILE A 78 14.08 16.31 -8.44
CA ILE A 78 14.30 14.88 -8.40
C ILE A 78 14.05 14.38 -6.99
N VAL A 79 13.09 13.48 -6.84
CA VAL A 79 12.71 12.91 -5.55
C VAL A 79 13.21 11.47 -5.49
N ARG A 80 14.23 11.23 -4.66
CA ARG A 80 14.82 9.89 -4.48
C ARG A 80 15.13 9.16 -5.80
N GLY A 81 15.73 9.89 -6.75
CA GLY A 81 16.09 9.39 -8.06
C GLY A 81 15.00 9.48 -9.12
N VAL A 82 13.75 9.71 -8.73
CA VAL A 82 12.62 9.81 -9.66
C VAL A 82 12.55 11.20 -10.26
N GLN A 83 12.58 11.27 -11.59
CA GLN A 83 12.53 12.52 -12.34
C GLN A 83 11.14 13.17 -12.27
N PRO A 84 11.06 14.51 -12.19
CA PRO A 84 9.79 15.24 -12.25
C PRO A 84 9.22 15.28 -13.68
N ALA A 85 7.91 15.41 -13.77
CA ALA A 85 7.23 15.80 -14.99
C ALA A 85 7.27 17.32 -15.21
N GLN A 86 6.65 17.80 -16.27
CA GLN A 86 6.20 19.18 -16.42
C GLN A 86 5.23 19.52 -15.28
N ARG A 87 4.81 20.77 -15.19
CA ARG A 87 3.96 21.23 -14.09
C ARG A 87 2.61 20.55 -14.04
N TRP A 88 2.31 19.91 -12.91
CA TRP A 88 1.02 19.31 -12.60
C TRP A 88 0.50 19.86 -11.27
N VAL A 89 -0.82 19.89 -11.14
CA VAL A 89 -1.52 20.20 -9.89
C VAL A 89 -2.42 19.04 -9.51
N ILE A 90 -2.65 18.90 -8.23
CA ILE A 90 -3.59 17.95 -7.67
C ILE A 90 -4.46 18.64 -6.62
N ALA A 91 -5.76 18.43 -6.69
CA ALA A 91 -6.70 19.04 -5.76
C ALA A 91 -6.76 18.29 -4.43
N GLU A 92 -6.80 16.96 -4.49
CA GLU A 92 -6.88 16.10 -3.31
C GLU A 92 -6.11 14.80 -3.55
N LEU A 93 -5.40 14.34 -2.52
CA LEU A 93 -4.74 13.04 -2.49
C LEU A 93 -4.88 12.44 -1.09
N LYS A 94 -5.45 11.26 -1.01
CA LYS A 94 -5.48 10.43 0.20
C LYS A 94 -4.89 9.08 -0.12
N ALA A 95 -4.03 8.59 0.75
CA ALA A 95 -3.50 7.24 0.61
C ALA A 95 -3.26 6.60 1.97
N GLU A 96 -3.41 5.29 2.00
CA GLU A 96 -3.10 4.44 3.13
C GLU A 96 -2.30 3.24 2.65
N VAL A 97 -1.18 2.98 3.30
CA VAL A 97 -0.33 1.82 3.05
C VAL A 97 -0.33 0.94 4.29
N LYS A 98 -0.55 -0.35 4.10
CA LYS A 98 -0.51 -1.36 5.15
C LYS A 98 0.88 -1.99 5.24
N ASP A 99 1.17 -2.62 6.37
CA ASP A 99 2.43 -3.30 6.63
C ASP A 99 2.66 -4.52 5.70
N ASP A 100 1.58 -5.11 5.19
CA ASP A 100 1.62 -6.19 4.21
C ASP A 100 1.80 -5.72 2.76
N GLY A 101 1.91 -4.42 2.53
CA GLY A 101 2.11 -3.79 1.22
C GLY A 101 0.83 -3.44 0.49
N ARG A 102 -0.35 -3.74 1.01
CA ARG A 102 -1.60 -3.23 0.43
C ARG A 102 -1.62 -1.72 0.48
N ILE A 103 -2.06 -1.11 -0.61
CA ILE A 103 -2.14 0.34 -0.74
C ILE A 103 -3.46 0.74 -1.38
N THR A 104 -4.10 1.73 -0.78
CA THR A 104 -5.24 2.42 -1.38
C THR A 104 -4.88 3.88 -1.62
N VAL A 105 -5.21 4.40 -2.80
CA VAL A 105 -5.03 5.81 -3.15
C VAL A 105 -6.31 6.34 -3.77
N ASP A 106 -6.79 7.49 -3.30
CA ASP A 106 -7.86 8.28 -3.90
C ASP A 106 -7.26 9.64 -4.27
N GLY A 107 -7.14 9.90 -5.57
CA GLY A 107 -6.62 11.15 -6.11
C GLY A 107 -7.68 11.86 -6.94
N ARG A 108 -7.74 13.19 -6.80
CA ARG A 108 -8.68 14.03 -7.53
C ARG A 108 -8.03 15.25 -8.11
N GLY A 109 -8.44 15.58 -9.32
CA GLY A 109 -8.01 16.80 -9.98
C GLY A 109 -6.51 16.82 -10.27
N LEU A 110 -5.91 15.66 -10.58
CA LEU A 110 -4.53 15.59 -11.06
C LEU A 110 -4.52 15.99 -12.53
N VAL A 111 -4.23 17.25 -12.80
CA VAL A 111 -4.28 17.80 -14.15
C VAL A 111 -3.01 18.57 -14.48
N PHE A 112 -2.72 18.65 -15.76
CA PHE A 112 -1.62 19.45 -16.27
C PHE A 112 -1.89 20.95 -16.00
N ALA A 113 -0.95 21.63 -15.37
CA ALA A 113 -1.15 22.99 -14.86
C ALA A 113 -0.75 24.10 -15.85
N ALA A 114 -0.55 23.76 -17.12
CA ALA A 114 0.03 24.64 -18.12
C ALA A 114 1.45 25.11 -17.74
N GLY A 115 2.23 25.61 -18.66
CA GLY A 115 3.59 26.06 -18.41
C GLY A 115 4.31 26.39 -19.71
N ASP A 116 5.56 26.01 -19.80
CA ASP A 116 6.46 26.19 -20.93
C ASP A 116 6.14 25.32 -22.16
N THR A 117 5.04 24.60 -22.14
CA THR A 117 4.50 23.84 -23.28
C THR A 117 3.65 24.70 -24.23
N ILE A 118 3.61 26.01 -24.00
CA ILE A 118 2.93 26.96 -24.90
C ILE A 118 3.42 26.78 -26.33
N GLY A 119 2.48 26.53 -27.23
CA GLY A 119 2.78 26.25 -28.66
C GLY A 119 3.06 24.80 -29.00
N THR A 120 3.01 23.87 -28.05
CA THR A 120 3.07 22.42 -28.30
C THR A 120 1.65 21.82 -28.33
N ALA A 121 1.51 20.58 -28.84
CA ALA A 121 0.24 19.86 -28.81
C ALA A 121 -0.25 19.53 -27.37
N LEU A 122 0.59 19.76 -26.36
CA LEU A 122 0.24 19.59 -24.95
C LEU A 122 -0.38 20.83 -24.32
N VAL A 123 -0.46 21.95 -25.03
CA VAL A 123 -1.19 23.14 -24.59
C VAL A 123 -2.69 22.86 -24.71
N LEU A 124 -3.24 22.35 -23.68
CA LEU A 124 -4.65 22.02 -23.59
C LEU A 124 -5.38 23.15 -22.85
N THR A 125 -5.62 24.25 -23.49
CA THR A 125 -6.43 25.36 -23.00
C THR A 125 -5.80 26.24 -21.88
N PRO A 126 -6.19 27.52 -21.80
CA PRO A 126 -5.74 28.45 -20.73
C PRO A 126 -6.15 28.05 -19.31
N THR A 127 -7.02 27.08 -19.16
CA THR A 127 -7.63 26.65 -17.89
C THR A 127 -7.07 25.37 -17.31
N GLY A 128 -5.97 24.86 -17.84
CA GLY A 128 -5.43 23.58 -17.44
C GLY A 128 -5.83 22.46 -18.38
N GLY A 129 -4.91 21.56 -18.64
CA GLY A 129 -5.11 20.45 -19.55
C GLY A 129 -5.89 19.33 -18.90
N THR A 130 -6.50 18.53 -19.75
CA THR A 130 -7.09 17.27 -19.31
C THR A 130 -5.99 16.20 -19.24
N ALA A 131 -6.07 15.34 -18.25
CA ALA A 131 -5.21 14.17 -18.13
C ALA A 131 -5.63 13.02 -19.06
N ALA A 132 -6.43 13.27 -20.07
CA ALA A 132 -7.05 12.24 -20.90
C ALA A 132 -6.03 11.28 -21.51
N SER A 133 -6.31 9.99 -21.38
CA SER A 133 -5.56 8.87 -21.95
C SER A 133 -4.21 8.56 -21.27
N LEU A 134 -3.92 9.08 -20.10
CA LEU A 134 -2.78 8.70 -19.31
C LEU A 134 -3.13 7.60 -18.31
N ASN A 135 -2.13 6.79 -17.98
CA ASN A 135 -2.19 5.87 -16.85
C ASN A 135 -1.21 6.33 -15.78
N VAL A 136 -1.62 6.22 -14.52
CA VAL A 136 -0.80 6.54 -13.36
C VAL A 136 -0.63 5.35 -12.46
N PHE A 137 0.46 5.31 -11.70
CA PHE A 137 0.71 4.34 -10.66
C PHE A 137 1.30 5.02 -9.44
N ALA A 138 1.16 4.39 -8.30
CA ALA A 138 1.76 4.86 -7.05
C ALA A 138 3.12 4.19 -6.82
N THR A 139 4.07 4.95 -6.31
CA THR A 139 5.39 4.46 -5.86
C THR A 139 5.60 4.86 -4.41
N LEU A 140 5.89 3.90 -3.55
CA LEU A 140 6.34 4.13 -2.18
C LEU A 140 7.85 3.91 -2.08
N ILE A 141 8.56 4.87 -1.48
CA ILE A 141 10.00 4.78 -1.17
C ILE A 141 10.16 5.07 0.31
N CYS A 142 10.74 4.14 1.07
CA CYS A 142 10.92 4.26 2.52
C CYS A 142 12.34 4.72 2.92
N GLU A 143 13.30 4.52 2.05
CA GLU A 143 14.72 4.81 2.30
C GLU A 143 14.99 6.32 2.22
N ASN A 144 15.75 6.85 3.17
CA ASN A 144 16.18 8.25 3.19
C ASN A 144 17.54 8.48 2.48
N VAL A 145 18.29 7.40 2.26
CA VAL A 145 19.61 7.39 1.60
C VAL A 145 19.62 6.29 0.54
N ALA A 146 20.29 6.54 -0.58
CA ALA A 146 20.47 5.55 -1.63
C ALA A 146 21.21 4.29 -1.11
N PRO A 147 20.91 3.10 -1.64
CA PRO A 147 20.01 2.85 -2.78
C PRO A 147 18.54 2.96 -2.40
N PHE A 148 17.74 3.61 -3.27
CA PHE A 148 16.31 3.72 -3.09
C PHE A 148 15.60 2.51 -3.69
N VAL A 149 14.62 1.97 -2.97
CA VAL A 149 13.79 0.85 -3.43
C VAL A 149 12.41 1.38 -3.79
N GLU A 150 12.11 1.38 -5.08
CA GLU A 150 10.80 1.76 -5.61
C GLU A 150 9.83 0.59 -5.48
N ARG A 151 8.75 0.78 -4.74
CA ARG A 151 7.66 -0.19 -4.59
C ARG A 151 6.45 0.36 -5.32
N ASN A 152 6.07 -0.29 -6.40
CA ASN A 152 5.12 0.24 -7.37
C ASN A 152 3.81 -0.54 -7.33
N THR A 153 2.72 0.14 -7.64
CA THR A 153 1.43 -0.48 -7.99
C THR A 153 1.35 -0.75 -9.50
N ASN A 154 0.33 -1.52 -9.89
CA ASN A 154 -0.06 -1.56 -11.28
C ASN A 154 -0.63 -0.22 -11.74
N PRO A 155 -0.49 0.12 -13.03
CA PRO A 155 -1.05 1.34 -13.58
C PRO A 155 -2.59 1.31 -13.62
N VAL A 156 -3.20 2.46 -13.32
CA VAL A 156 -4.64 2.69 -13.47
C VAL A 156 -4.89 3.87 -14.41
N PRO A 157 -6.05 3.91 -15.10
CA PRO A 157 -6.40 5.05 -15.94
C PRO A 157 -6.57 6.33 -15.12
N LEU A 158 -6.08 7.44 -15.66
CA LEU A 158 -6.35 8.79 -15.16
C LEU A 158 -7.56 9.35 -15.93
N ALA A 159 -8.62 9.69 -15.21
CA ALA A 159 -9.81 10.28 -15.82
C ALA A 159 -9.52 11.67 -16.40
N ALA A 160 -10.33 12.13 -17.34
CA ALA A 160 -10.14 13.44 -17.99
C ALA A 160 -10.15 14.62 -17.02
N ASN A 161 -10.88 14.50 -15.89
CA ASN A 161 -10.90 15.50 -14.82
C ASN A 161 -9.75 15.34 -13.82
N GLY A 162 -8.87 14.37 -14.03
CA GLY A 162 -7.73 14.11 -13.16
C GLY A 162 -8.02 13.21 -11.95
N ASP A 163 -9.18 12.54 -11.91
CA ASP A 163 -9.51 11.61 -10.84
C ASP A 163 -8.95 10.22 -11.13
N PHE A 164 -8.49 9.55 -10.09
CA PHE A 164 -8.01 8.17 -10.16
C PHE A 164 -8.14 7.46 -8.81
N LYS A 165 -8.23 6.14 -8.86
CA LYS A 165 -8.21 5.28 -7.67
C LYS A 165 -7.27 4.11 -7.90
N ILE A 166 -6.49 3.80 -6.87
CA ILE A 166 -5.61 2.64 -6.82
C ILE A 166 -6.03 1.82 -5.60
N ASP A 167 -6.23 0.53 -5.80
CA ASP A 167 -6.42 -0.48 -4.76
C ASP A 167 -5.59 -1.69 -5.19
N ASP A 168 -4.41 -1.85 -4.60
CA ASP A 168 -3.41 -2.78 -5.10
C ASP A 168 -2.41 -3.19 -4.00
N VAL A 169 -1.42 -3.99 -4.38
CA VAL A 169 -0.29 -4.40 -3.54
C VAL A 169 1.01 -3.90 -4.15
N LEU A 170 1.84 -3.26 -3.34
CA LEU A 170 3.14 -2.75 -3.75
C LEU A 170 4.10 -3.87 -4.13
N SER A 171 4.80 -3.72 -5.27
CA SER A 171 5.76 -4.68 -5.83
C SER A 171 7.02 -3.95 -6.35
N PRO A 172 8.19 -4.58 -6.33
CA PRO A 172 8.61 -5.78 -5.60
C PRO A 172 8.68 -5.48 -4.10
N PRO A 173 9.17 -6.25 -3.26
CA PRO A 173 8.75 -6.79 -2.00
C PRO A 173 7.90 -5.87 -1.11
N PRO A 174 7.23 -6.41 -0.11
CA PRO A 174 6.47 -5.60 0.83
C PRO A 174 7.35 -4.48 1.43
N PRO A 175 6.76 -3.36 1.85
CA PRO A 175 7.51 -2.32 2.54
C PRO A 175 8.17 -2.89 3.80
N PRO A 176 9.27 -2.28 4.25
CA PRO A 176 9.88 -2.68 5.51
C PRO A 176 8.90 -2.46 6.66
N ALA A 177 9.06 -3.22 7.76
CA ALA A 177 8.22 -3.10 8.95
C ALA A 177 8.16 -1.68 9.55
N SER A 178 9.11 -0.82 9.20
CA SER A 178 9.10 0.59 9.53
C SER A 178 9.49 1.43 8.30
N CYS A 179 8.70 2.46 8.01
CA CYS A 179 8.92 3.40 6.93
C CYS A 179 9.01 4.81 7.54
N ALA A 180 10.16 5.13 8.14
CA ALA A 180 10.33 6.35 8.93
C ALA A 180 10.24 7.63 8.09
N THR A 181 10.72 7.56 6.85
CA THR A 181 10.74 8.69 5.92
C THR A 181 10.01 8.36 4.61
N PRO A 182 8.71 8.01 4.66
CA PRO A 182 7.98 7.59 3.48
C PRO A 182 7.84 8.73 2.47
N VAL A 183 8.04 8.40 1.21
CA VAL A 183 7.69 9.23 0.07
C VAL A 183 6.73 8.47 -0.80
N LEU A 184 5.55 9.02 -1.02
CA LEU A 184 4.57 8.52 -1.97
C LEU A 184 4.58 9.41 -3.21
N LEU A 185 4.79 8.83 -4.38
CA LEU A 185 4.75 9.51 -5.66
C LEU A 185 3.64 8.93 -6.53
N ILE A 186 2.91 9.79 -7.22
CA ILE A 186 2.02 9.42 -8.31
C ILE A 186 2.75 9.68 -9.61
N ARG A 187 2.92 8.62 -10.42
CA ARG A 187 3.82 8.62 -11.57
C ARG A 187 3.08 8.26 -12.85
N ASN A 188 3.59 8.78 -13.96
CA ASN A 188 3.13 8.42 -15.30
C ASN A 188 3.64 7.03 -15.70
N ALA A 189 2.75 6.13 -16.09
CA ALA A 189 3.10 4.76 -16.40
C ALA A 189 4.13 4.60 -17.54
N PRO A 190 4.02 5.31 -18.68
CA PRO A 190 4.98 5.11 -19.77
C PRO A 190 6.39 5.61 -19.46
N SER A 191 6.53 6.73 -18.75
CA SER A 191 7.82 7.41 -18.56
C SER A 191 8.41 7.27 -17.16
N GLY A 192 7.61 6.88 -16.17
CA GLY A 192 8.04 6.79 -14.78
C GLY A 192 8.32 8.14 -14.08
N ILE A 193 8.08 9.27 -14.75
CA ILE A 193 8.21 10.60 -14.14
C ILE A 193 7.08 10.87 -13.15
N TRP A 194 7.32 11.65 -12.10
CA TRP A 194 6.31 11.90 -11.08
C TRP A 194 5.48 13.15 -11.37
N PHE A 195 4.18 13.08 -11.11
CA PHE A 195 3.19 14.14 -11.28
C PHE A 195 2.78 14.79 -9.96
N ALA A 196 2.68 13.99 -8.90
CA ALA A 196 2.32 14.47 -7.57
C ALA A 196 3.01 13.66 -6.48
N ALA A 197 3.18 14.28 -5.31
CA ALA A 197 3.69 13.64 -4.11
C ALA A 197 2.68 13.75 -2.97
N GLY A 198 2.52 12.67 -2.20
CA GLY A 198 1.68 12.64 -1.01
C GLY A 198 2.34 13.35 0.17
N ILE A 199 1.53 14.09 0.93
CA ILE A 199 1.94 14.69 2.19
C ILE A 199 1.62 13.71 3.32
N ARG A 200 2.65 13.26 4.05
CA ARG A 200 2.47 12.33 5.17
C ARG A 200 1.55 12.94 6.22
N LYS A 201 0.57 12.17 6.65
CA LYS A 201 -0.25 12.49 7.82
C LYS A 201 0.48 12.02 9.08
N PHE A 202 0.69 12.92 10.02
CA PHE A 202 1.15 12.59 11.36
C PHE A 202 -0.07 12.48 12.26
N ASP A 203 -0.26 11.33 12.88
CA ASP A 203 -1.21 11.23 13.98
C ASP A 203 -0.62 12.01 15.15
N GLY A 204 -1.36 13.02 15.63
CA GLY A 204 -0.86 14.08 16.54
C GLY A 204 -0.33 13.63 17.92
N ALA A 205 0.01 12.35 18.10
CA ALA A 205 0.56 11.80 19.33
C ALA A 205 2.08 12.02 19.51
N HIS A 206 2.78 12.57 18.52
CA HIS A 206 4.25 12.74 18.56
C HIS A 206 4.74 14.20 18.71
N LEU A 207 3.87 15.13 19.08
CA LEU A 207 4.28 16.51 19.36
C LEU A 207 4.46 16.82 20.86
N ALA A 208 4.70 15.78 21.68
CA ALA A 208 5.00 15.92 23.10
C ALA A 208 6.38 15.33 23.43
N GLU A 209 7.45 15.97 22.94
CA GLU A 209 8.80 15.90 23.51
C GLU A 209 9.52 17.22 23.23
#